data_266bcb32422abfa8caf59744ebd7c4a5
#
_entry.id   266bcb32422abfa8caf59744ebd7c4a5
#
_cell.length_a   1.000
_cell.length_b   1.000
_cell.length_c   1.000
_cell.angle_alpha   90.00
_cell.angle_beta   90.00
_cell.angle_gamma   90.00
#
_symmetry.space_group_name_H-M   'P 1'
#
loop_
_entity.id
_entity.type
_entity.pdbx_description
1 polymer ?
#
loop_
_entity_poly.entity_id
_entity_poly.type
_entity_poly.pdbx_seq_one_letter_code
_entity_poly.pdbx_strand_id
1 'polypeptide(L)'
;EFNVNAFADVAKESGAGFVFFTVHHGDHTCPAPIKSWEEIHPGSTTQRDLLGELADALDSRGMKLMLYMSPNSIGKEGADLAFWSEENWPFLPEEGGEEFFAGHERVFAELGKRYGEKLAGYWFDGIMQIYLKYPQYPFERMSKALKTGNPGRLVAWNAWVMPNCTPWQDYW
;
A
#
# COMPACT_ATOMS: atom_id res chain seq x y z
N GLU A 1 11.22 -11.25 -17.87
CA GLU A 1 10.88 -11.52 -16.45
C GLU A 1 11.67 -10.58 -15.54
N PHE A 2 11.03 -10.03 -14.48
CA PHE A 2 11.71 -9.11 -13.57
C PHE A 2 12.72 -9.88 -12.68
N ASN A 3 13.99 -9.46 -12.74
CA ASN A 3 15.07 -10.05 -11.96
C ASN A 3 15.34 -9.21 -10.70
N VAL A 4 14.85 -9.67 -9.55
CA VAL A 4 14.94 -8.95 -8.28
C VAL A 4 16.38 -8.78 -7.78
N ASN A 5 17.26 -9.74 -8.05
CA ASN A 5 18.66 -9.65 -7.62
C ASN A 5 19.41 -8.59 -8.42
N ALA A 6 19.27 -8.60 -9.76
CA ALA A 6 19.90 -7.58 -10.61
C ALA A 6 19.39 -6.18 -10.26
N PHE A 7 18.08 -6.03 -9.97
CA PHE A 7 17.51 -4.77 -9.52
C PHE A 7 18.10 -4.32 -8.18
N ALA A 8 18.19 -5.24 -7.20
CA ALA A 8 18.75 -4.93 -5.89
C ALA A 8 20.25 -4.61 -5.93
N ASP A 9 21.01 -5.22 -6.85
CA ASP A 9 22.42 -4.89 -7.09
C ASP A 9 22.58 -3.46 -7.60
N VAL A 10 21.79 -3.06 -8.62
CA VAL A 10 21.81 -1.68 -9.14
C VAL A 10 21.39 -0.67 -8.05
N ALA A 11 20.38 -0.97 -7.26
CA ALA A 11 19.97 -0.11 -6.14
C ALA A 11 21.12 0.05 -5.12
N LYS A 12 21.83 -1.04 -4.80
CA LYS A 12 22.96 -1.01 -3.88
C LYS A 12 24.12 -0.20 -4.44
N GLU A 13 24.47 -0.39 -5.70
CA GLU A 13 25.53 0.36 -6.40
C GLU A 13 25.23 1.87 -6.46
N SER A 14 23.95 2.25 -6.54
CA SER A 14 23.53 3.65 -6.48
C SER A 14 23.65 4.30 -5.10
N GLY A 15 23.96 3.53 -4.06
CA GLY A 15 24.06 4.00 -2.67
C GLY A 15 22.72 4.10 -1.95
N ALA A 16 21.64 3.48 -2.48
CA ALA A 16 20.34 3.51 -1.85
C ALA A 16 20.35 2.79 -0.48
N GLY A 17 19.71 3.37 0.53
CA GLY A 17 19.47 2.74 1.82
C GLY A 17 18.11 2.03 1.87
N PHE A 18 17.18 2.42 1.01
CA PHE A 18 15.86 1.82 0.84
C PHE A 18 15.36 2.00 -0.58
N VAL A 19 14.34 1.24 -0.94
CA VAL A 19 13.67 1.31 -2.24
C VAL A 19 12.18 1.45 -2.03
N PHE A 20 11.57 2.46 -2.63
CA PHE A 20 10.12 2.48 -2.84
C PHE A 20 9.77 1.65 -4.06
N PHE A 21 8.93 0.64 -3.85
CA PHE A 21 8.40 -0.18 -4.92
C PHE A 21 6.90 0.07 -5.07
N THR A 22 6.48 0.40 -6.28
CA THR A 22 5.07 0.62 -6.59
C THR A 22 4.34 -0.73 -6.67
N VAL A 23 3.43 -0.97 -5.72
CA VAL A 23 2.57 -2.16 -5.75
C VAL A 23 1.55 -2.02 -6.86
N HIS A 24 0.88 -0.88 -6.89
CA HIS A 24 -0.08 -0.51 -7.94
C HIS A 24 -0.22 1.02 -8.00
N HIS A 25 -0.68 1.51 -9.15
CA HIS A 25 -0.97 2.91 -9.36
C HIS A 25 -2.22 3.05 -10.24
N GLY A 26 -3.38 2.94 -9.62
CA GLY A 26 -4.65 3.12 -10.27
C GLY A 26 -5.24 1.87 -10.92
N ASP A 27 -4.60 0.72 -10.85
CA ASP A 27 -5.17 -0.59 -11.12
C ASP A 27 -5.43 -1.34 -9.79
N HIS A 28 -6.06 -2.50 -9.87
CA HIS A 28 -6.36 -3.31 -8.68
C HIS A 28 -5.38 -4.47 -8.52
N THR A 29 -4.25 -4.45 -9.22
CA THR A 29 -3.30 -5.58 -9.22
C THR A 29 -2.39 -5.54 -8.00
N CYS A 30 -2.02 -6.72 -7.49
CA CYS A 30 -1.02 -6.89 -6.46
C CYS A 30 0.00 -7.94 -6.89
N PRO A 31 1.29 -7.61 -6.99
CA PRO A 31 2.32 -8.55 -7.45
C PRO A 31 2.78 -9.51 -6.34
N ALA A 32 1.84 -9.96 -5.51
CA ALA A 32 2.06 -10.91 -4.43
C ALA A 32 0.75 -11.68 -4.11
N PRO A 33 0.82 -12.90 -3.56
CA PRO A 33 -0.36 -13.70 -3.24
C PRO A 33 -0.98 -13.24 -1.89
N ILE A 34 -1.56 -12.06 -1.87
CA ILE A 34 -2.24 -11.47 -0.71
C ILE A 34 -3.69 -11.92 -0.69
N LYS A 35 -4.02 -12.82 0.25
CA LYS A 35 -5.31 -13.48 0.30
C LYS A 35 -6.47 -12.49 0.48
N SER A 36 -6.34 -11.55 1.40
CA SER A 36 -7.38 -10.54 1.64
C SER A 36 -7.60 -9.60 0.45
N TRP A 37 -6.55 -9.38 -0.35
CA TRP A 37 -6.67 -8.64 -1.61
C TRP A 37 -7.42 -9.45 -2.66
N GLU A 38 -7.06 -10.73 -2.84
CA GLU A 38 -7.72 -11.65 -3.75
C GLU A 38 -9.22 -11.85 -3.41
N GLU A 39 -9.58 -11.80 -2.12
CA GLU A 39 -10.98 -11.87 -1.67
C GLU A 39 -11.78 -10.61 -2.07
N ILE A 40 -11.14 -9.44 -2.14
CA ILE A 40 -11.77 -8.17 -2.57
C ILE A 40 -11.82 -8.09 -4.09
N HIS A 41 -10.73 -8.47 -4.76
CA HIS A 41 -10.55 -8.40 -6.21
C HIS A 41 -10.06 -9.75 -6.76
N PRO A 42 -10.96 -10.70 -7.01
CA PRO A 42 -10.60 -12.00 -7.54
C PRO A 42 -9.83 -11.92 -8.87
N GLY A 43 -8.70 -12.62 -8.94
CA GLY A 43 -7.83 -12.63 -10.12
C GLY A 43 -6.85 -11.45 -10.21
N SER A 44 -6.77 -10.59 -9.19
CA SER A 44 -5.89 -9.41 -9.18
C SER A 44 -4.53 -9.64 -8.53
N THR A 45 -4.32 -10.80 -7.90
CA THR A 45 -3.05 -11.15 -7.27
C THR A 45 -2.23 -12.10 -8.13
N THR A 46 -0.91 -12.17 -7.88
CA THR A 46 -0.02 -13.09 -8.59
C THR A 46 0.36 -14.28 -7.70
N GLN A 47 0.64 -15.44 -8.33
CA GLN A 47 1.19 -16.60 -7.62
C GLN A 47 2.64 -16.35 -7.17
N ARG A 48 3.39 -15.56 -7.92
CA ARG A 48 4.74 -15.13 -7.57
C ARG A 48 4.65 -14.05 -6.48
N ASP A 49 5.38 -14.23 -5.39
CA ASP A 49 5.53 -13.23 -4.34
C ASP A 49 6.68 -12.27 -4.67
N LEU A 50 6.46 -11.38 -5.64
CA LEU A 50 7.49 -10.43 -6.05
C LEU A 50 7.89 -9.48 -4.91
N LEU A 51 6.94 -9.09 -4.05
CA LEU A 51 7.23 -8.22 -2.92
C LEU A 51 8.10 -8.91 -1.87
N GLY A 52 7.84 -10.20 -1.61
CA GLY A 52 8.67 -11.02 -0.72
C GLY A 52 10.07 -11.24 -1.28
N GLU A 53 10.20 -11.58 -2.57
CA GLU A 53 11.49 -11.71 -3.24
C GLU A 53 12.30 -10.40 -3.19
N LEU A 54 11.66 -9.25 -3.41
CA LEU A 54 12.30 -7.95 -3.30
C LEU A 54 12.73 -7.63 -1.87
N ALA A 55 11.86 -7.89 -0.88
CA ALA A 55 12.16 -7.68 0.53
C ALA A 55 13.40 -8.47 0.94
N ASP A 56 13.50 -9.74 0.51
CA ASP A 56 14.64 -10.62 0.79
C ASP A 56 15.92 -10.14 0.08
N ALA A 57 15.82 -9.80 -1.21
CA ALA A 57 16.96 -9.36 -2.00
C ALA A 57 17.54 -8.02 -1.49
N LEU A 58 16.69 -7.10 -1.07
CA LEU A 58 17.11 -5.81 -0.51
C LEU A 58 17.71 -5.98 0.88
N ASP A 59 17.05 -6.77 1.76
CA ASP A 59 17.51 -7.00 3.14
C ASP A 59 18.88 -7.67 3.17
N SER A 60 19.13 -8.65 2.29
CA SER A 60 20.43 -9.31 2.16
C SER A 60 21.58 -8.37 1.76
N ARG A 61 21.26 -7.19 1.22
CA ARG A 61 22.19 -6.12 0.84
C ARG A 61 22.23 -4.94 1.83
N GLY A 62 21.53 -5.08 2.96
CA GLY A 62 21.43 -4.04 3.99
C GLY A 62 20.53 -2.87 3.60
N MET A 63 19.63 -3.07 2.66
CA MET A 63 18.61 -2.10 2.24
C MET A 63 17.23 -2.51 2.73
N LYS A 64 16.27 -1.59 2.73
CA LYS A 64 14.89 -1.86 3.14
C LYS A 64 13.90 -1.63 2.00
N LEU A 65 12.84 -2.43 2.00
CA LEU A 65 11.70 -2.25 1.13
C LEU A 65 10.73 -1.26 1.75
N MET A 66 10.24 -0.32 0.96
CA MET A 66 9.08 0.52 1.23
C MET A 66 8.08 0.38 0.08
N LEU A 67 6.79 0.39 0.37
CA LEU A 67 5.73 0.21 -0.63
C LEU A 67 5.02 1.53 -0.94
N TYR A 68 4.93 1.86 -2.22
CA TYR A 68 4.03 2.88 -2.72
C TYR A 68 2.71 2.24 -3.12
N MET A 69 1.61 2.80 -2.66
CA MET A 69 0.26 2.29 -2.89
C MET A 69 -0.75 3.43 -3.05
N SER A 70 -1.79 3.19 -3.83
CA SER A 70 -2.99 4.05 -3.87
C SER A 70 -4.13 3.35 -3.12
N PRO A 71 -4.46 3.75 -1.89
CA PRO A 71 -5.39 3.00 -1.05
C PRO A 71 -6.83 2.99 -1.61
N ASN A 72 -7.20 3.97 -2.43
CA ASN A 72 -8.48 4.01 -3.12
C ASN A 72 -8.68 2.87 -4.13
N SER A 73 -7.60 2.24 -4.61
CA SER A 73 -7.68 1.09 -5.52
C SER A 73 -7.98 -0.24 -4.81
N ILE A 74 -8.00 -0.29 -3.49
CA ILE A 74 -8.38 -1.46 -2.69
C ILE A 74 -9.90 -1.49 -2.44
N GLY A 75 -10.69 -0.88 -3.29
CA GLY A 75 -12.14 -0.89 -3.23
C GLY A 75 -12.77 -1.88 -4.22
N LYS A 76 -14.09 -2.01 -4.24
CA LYS A 76 -14.87 -2.97 -5.03
C LYS A 76 -14.77 -2.71 -6.54
N GLU A 77 -14.94 -3.78 -7.36
CA GLU A 77 -14.91 -3.74 -8.83
C GLU A 77 -15.73 -2.63 -9.50
N GLY A 78 -15.26 -2.18 -10.67
CA GLY A 78 -15.99 -1.33 -11.61
C GLY A 78 -15.47 0.08 -11.74
N ALA A 79 -14.34 0.38 -11.14
CA ALA A 79 -13.66 1.64 -11.32
C ALA A 79 -12.81 1.62 -12.57
N ASP A 80 -13.36 2.08 -13.66
CA ASP A 80 -12.56 2.52 -14.80
C ASP A 80 -11.78 3.76 -14.35
N LEU A 81 -10.48 3.60 -14.24
CA LEU A 81 -9.54 4.53 -13.62
C LEU A 81 -9.25 5.75 -14.50
N ALA A 82 -10.27 6.43 -14.98
CA ALA A 82 -10.12 7.77 -15.50
C ALA A 82 -9.90 8.71 -14.31
N PHE A 83 -8.67 8.98 -14.05
CA PHE A 83 -7.99 9.39 -12.84
C PHE A 83 -8.48 10.69 -12.15
N TRP A 84 -9.43 11.46 -12.66
CA TRP A 84 -9.70 12.83 -12.15
C TRP A 84 -11.12 13.36 -12.35
N SER A 85 -12.15 12.55 -12.60
CA SER A 85 -13.52 13.05 -12.68
C SER A 85 -14.36 12.66 -11.46
N GLU A 86 -15.25 13.54 -11.00
CA GLU A 86 -16.22 13.25 -9.95
C GLU A 86 -17.12 12.05 -10.32
N GLU A 87 -17.26 11.75 -11.62
CA GLU A 87 -17.98 10.61 -12.16
C GLU A 87 -17.27 9.27 -11.93
N ASN A 88 -15.96 9.28 -11.59
CA ASN A 88 -15.11 8.10 -11.49
C ASN A 88 -14.78 7.66 -10.05
N TRP A 89 -15.63 8.01 -9.09
CA TRP A 89 -15.52 7.53 -7.71
C TRP A 89 -16.52 6.40 -7.34
N PRO A 90 -17.01 5.56 -8.29
CA PRO A 90 -18.03 4.56 -8.01
C PRO A 90 -17.57 3.41 -7.12
N PHE A 91 -16.27 3.26 -6.87
CA PHE A 91 -15.69 2.20 -6.05
C PHE A 91 -15.60 2.53 -4.56
N LEU A 92 -15.82 3.76 -4.19
CA LEU A 92 -15.97 4.11 -2.79
C LEU A 92 -17.46 3.97 -2.43
N PRO A 93 -17.84 3.08 -1.47
CA PRO A 93 -19.23 2.89 -1.09
C PRO A 93 -19.93 4.21 -0.78
N GLU A 94 -21.19 4.36 -1.20
CA GLU A 94 -21.94 5.60 -0.94
C GLU A 94 -22.28 5.77 0.54
N GLU A 95 -22.49 4.66 1.26
CA GLU A 95 -22.90 4.67 2.67
C GLU A 95 -21.85 3.98 3.57
N GLY A 96 -21.61 4.58 4.73
CA GLY A 96 -20.93 4.02 5.89
C GLY A 96 -19.43 3.78 5.77
N GLY A 97 -18.97 3.24 4.70
CA GLY A 97 -17.54 2.94 4.48
C GLY A 97 -16.94 1.82 5.34
N GLU A 98 -17.67 1.24 6.30
CA GLU A 98 -17.09 0.27 7.25
C GLU A 98 -16.61 -1.03 6.58
N GLU A 99 -17.34 -1.55 5.59
CA GLU A 99 -16.88 -2.73 4.83
C GLU A 99 -15.59 -2.43 4.07
N PHE A 100 -15.50 -1.24 3.47
CA PHE A 100 -14.30 -0.72 2.80
C PHE A 100 -13.14 -0.57 3.80
N PHE A 101 -13.39 0.01 4.98
CA PHE A 101 -12.38 0.15 6.03
C PHE A 101 -11.90 -1.21 6.55
N ALA A 102 -12.81 -2.15 6.77
CA ALA A 102 -12.46 -3.51 7.18
C ALA A 102 -11.65 -4.25 6.11
N GLY A 103 -11.93 -4.00 4.81
CA GLY A 103 -11.12 -4.50 3.70
C GLY A 103 -9.70 -3.99 3.76
N HIS A 104 -9.52 -2.67 3.90
CA HIS A 104 -8.21 -2.02 4.07
C HIS A 104 -7.45 -2.61 5.25
N GLU A 105 -8.09 -2.69 6.42
CA GLU A 105 -7.46 -3.23 7.62
C GLU A 105 -6.93 -4.65 7.40
N ARG A 106 -7.73 -5.54 6.77
CA ARG A 106 -7.30 -6.91 6.49
C ARG A 106 -6.09 -6.95 5.57
N VAL A 107 -6.12 -6.19 4.47
CA VAL A 107 -5.01 -6.12 3.51
C VAL A 107 -3.75 -5.57 4.16
N PHE A 108 -3.85 -4.48 4.91
CA PHE A 108 -2.72 -3.85 5.57
C PHE A 108 -2.10 -4.75 6.65
N ALA A 109 -2.93 -5.40 7.45
CA ALA A 109 -2.47 -6.34 8.46
C ALA A 109 -1.79 -7.58 7.84
N GLU A 110 -2.31 -8.10 6.72
CA GLU A 110 -1.70 -9.22 6.02
C GLU A 110 -0.35 -8.86 5.41
N LEU A 111 -0.26 -7.73 4.69
CA LEU A 111 1.01 -7.21 4.15
C LEU A 111 2.03 -7.00 5.27
N GLY A 112 1.61 -6.34 6.34
CA GLY A 112 2.47 -6.06 7.48
C GLY A 112 3.00 -7.32 8.14
N LYS A 113 2.16 -8.30 8.40
CA LYS A 113 2.51 -9.57 9.00
C LYS A 113 3.40 -10.42 8.09
N ARG A 114 3.08 -10.43 6.78
CA ARG A 114 3.78 -11.28 5.80
C ARG A 114 5.25 -10.89 5.64
N TYR A 115 5.54 -9.60 5.55
CA TYR A 115 6.90 -9.12 5.28
C TYR A 115 7.67 -8.69 6.53
N GLY A 116 7.00 -8.54 7.67
CA GLY A 116 7.64 -8.30 8.96
C GLY A 116 8.60 -7.10 8.94
N GLU A 117 9.79 -7.28 9.51
CA GLU A 117 10.82 -6.23 9.62
C GLU A 117 11.52 -5.87 8.31
N LYS A 118 11.39 -6.71 7.26
CA LYS A 118 11.96 -6.43 5.94
C LYS A 118 11.20 -5.33 5.20
N LEU A 119 9.91 -5.13 5.53
CA LEU A 119 9.09 -4.02 5.06
C LEU A 119 9.18 -2.86 6.05
N ALA A 120 9.91 -1.82 5.67
CA ALA A 120 10.21 -0.68 6.54
C ALA A 120 9.16 0.41 6.51
N GLY A 121 8.36 0.51 5.45
CA GLY A 121 7.34 1.55 5.41
C GLY A 121 6.42 1.52 4.21
N TYR A 122 5.48 2.48 4.25
CA TYR A 122 4.49 2.70 3.21
C TYR A 122 4.39 4.19 2.86
N TRP A 123 4.13 4.45 1.58
CA TRP A 123 3.67 5.74 1.09
C TRP A 123 2.33 5.54 0.41
N PHE A 124 1.27 6.07 1.01
CA PHE A 124 -0.07 6.04 0.43
C PHE A 124 -0.36 7.32 -0.32
N ASP A 125 -0.44 7.23 -1.63
CA ASP A 125 -0.81 8.36 -2.48
C ASP A 125 -2.32 8.42 -2.71
N GLY A 126 -2.84 9.63 -2.91
CA GLY A 126 -4.27 9.81 -3.17
C GLY A 126 -5.20 9.66 -1.97
N ILE A 127 -4.68 9.65 -0.73
CA ILE A 127 -5.52 9.54 0.47
C ILE A 127 -6.54 10.68 0.61
N MET A 128 -6.26 11.84 0.01
CA MET A 128 -7.17 12.98 0.02
C MET A 128 -8.55 12.60 -0.54
N GLN A 129 -8.61 11.77 -1.57
CA GLN A 129 -9.87 11.33 -2.19
C GLN A 129 -10.71 10.53 -1.20
N ILE A 130 -10.08 9.63 -0.46
CA ILE A 130 -10.74 8.86 0.61
C ILE A 130 -11.20 9.79 1.73
N TYR A 131 -10.32 10.68 2.19
CA TYR A 131 -10.61 11.61 3.28
C TYR A 131 -11.74 12.59 2.93
N LEU A 132 -11.81 13.08 1.71
CA LEU A 132 -12.89 13.97 1.28
C LEU A 132 -14.25 13.26 1.25
N LYS A 133 -14.28 11.98 0.86
CA LYS A 133 -15.51 11.18 0.87
C LYS A 133 -15.85 10.66 2.28
N TYR A 134 -14.82 10.27 3.03
CA TYR A 134 -14.95 9.73 4.38
C TYR A 134 -14.09 10.53 5.37
N PRO A 135 -14.55 11.69 5.85
CA PRO A 135 -13.81 12.47 6.85
C PRO A 135 -13.51 11.69 8.14
N GLN A 136 -14.32 10.65 8.40
CA GLN A 136 -14.18 9.72 9.52
C GLN A 136 -13.25 8.54 9.23
N TYR A 137 -12.49 8.55 8.12
CA TYR A 137 -11.56 7.45 7.79
C TYR A 137 -10.67 7.12 9.00
N PRO A 138 -10.65 5.84 9.45
CA PRO A 138 -10.07 5.48 10.74
C PRO A 138 -8.53 5.34 10.65
N PHE A 139 -7.82 6.44 10.45
CA PHE A 139 -6.36 6.47 10.29
C PHE A 139 -5.59 5.74 11.40
N GLU A 140 -6.03 5.87 12.66
CA GLU A 140 -5.41 5.16 13.78
C GLU A 140 -5.48 3.64 13.60
N ARG A 141 -6.66 3.14 13.28
CA ARG A 141 -6.90 1.71 13.01
C ARG A 141 -6.06 1.21 11.85
N MET A 142 -6.00 1.98 10.77
CA MET A 142 -5.23 1.64 9.58
C MET A 142 -3.72 1.65 9.87
N SER A 143 -3.21 2.66 10.56
CA SER A 143 -1.80 2.74 10.93
C SER A 143 -1.39 1.59 11.86
N LYS A 144 -2.26 1.19 12.79
CA LYS A 144 -2.02 -0.01 13.62
C LYS A 144 -1.95 -1.29 12.78
N ALA A 145 -2.88 -1.47 11.83
CA ALA A 145 -2.88 -2.62 10.92
C ALA A 145 -1.59 -2.68 10.08
N LEU A 146 -1.17 -1.55 9.51
CA LEU A 146 0.07 -1.41 8.74
C LEU A 146 1.32 -1.76 9.56
N LYS A 147 1.34 -1.46 10.86
CA LYS A 147 2.46 -1.75 11.79
C LYS A 147 2.43 -3.18 12.35
N THR A 148 1.48 -4.02 11.92
CA THR A 148 1.46 -5.44 12.29
C THR A 148 2.77 -6.12 11.85
N GLY A 149 3.42 -6.83 12.77
CA GLY A 149 4.69 -7.51 12.53
C GLY A 149 5.94 -6.63 12.55
N ASN A 150 5.79 -5.29 12.57
CA ASN A 150 6.88 -4.34 12.77
C ASN A 150 6.33 -3.02 13.33
N PRO A 151 6.35 -2.81 14.65
CA PRO A 151 5.86 -1.58 15.28
C PRO A 151 6.63 -0.30 14.86
N GLY A 152 7.87 -0.45 14.41
CA GLY A 152 8.72 0.64 13.92
C GLY A 152 8.50 1.01 12.45
N ARG A 153 7.56 0.35 11.78
CA ARG A 153 7.27 0.61 10.36
C ARG A 153 6.75 2.02 10.15
N LEU A 154 7.29 2.70 9.13
CA LEU A 154 6.93 4.07 8.79
C LEU A 154 5.68 4.11 7.91
N VAL A 155 4.81 5.07 8.14
CA VAL A 155 3.58 5.29 7.36
C VAL A 155 3.50 6.75 6.94
N ALA A 156 3.29 7.00 5.65
CA ALA A 156 2.91 8.31 5.13
C ALA A 156 1.54 8.23 4.45
N TRP A 157 0.68 9.18 4.80
CA TRP A 157 -0.62 9.42 4.19
C TRP A 157 -0.54 10.68 3.34
N ASN A 158 -0.16 10.54 2.06
CA ASN A 158 0.03 11.70 1.19
C ASN A 158 -1.32 12.31 0.78
N ALA A 159 -1.65 13.42 1.39
CA ALA A 159 -2.84 14.22 1.10
C ALA A 159 -2.57 15.39 0.13
N TRP A 160 -1.37 15.46 -0.45
CA TRP A 160 -0.90 16.52 -1.37
C TRP A 160 -0.87 17.94 -0.77
N VAL A 161 -1.13 18.07 0.51
CA VAL A 161 -1.18 19.34 1.22
C VAL A 161 -0.43 19.28 2.54
N MET A 162 0.07 20.41 2.97
CA MET A 162 0.67 20.60 4.28
C MET A 162 -0.26 21.48 5.13
N PRO A 163 -0.45 21.20 6.41
CA PRO A 163 0.08 20.09 7.19
C PRO A 163 -0.57 18.74 6.86
N ASN A 164 0.00 17.65 7.41
CA ASN A 164 -0.54 16.29 7.31
C ASN A 164 -2.02 16.20 7.73
N CYS A 165 -2.77 15.29 7.12
CA CYS A 165 -4.21 15.12 7.38
C CYS A 165 -4.51 14.36 8.69
N THR A 166 -3.51 13.74 9.30
CA THR A 166 -3.68 12.92 10.51
C THR A 166 -2.39 12.88 11.35
N PRO A 167 -2.51 12.80 12.70
CA PRO A 167 -1.36 12.54 13.56
C PRO A 167 -0.85 11.09 13.49
N TRP A 168 -1.55 10.20 12.79
CA TRP A 168 -1.23 8.77 12.68
C TRP A 168 -0.36 8.46 11.46
N GLN A 169 0.56 9.37 11.13
CA GLN A 169 1.61 9.17 10.15
C GLN A 169 2.97 9.53 10.73
N ASP A 170 4.03 8.91 10.19
CA ASP A 170 5.38 9.06 10.72
C ASP A 170 6.22 10.06 9.91
N TYR A 171 5.85 10.31 8.65
CA TYR A 171 6.51 11.25 7.74
C TYR A 171 5.56 11.71 6.62
N TRP A 172 5.95 12.72 5.82
CA TRP A 172 5.26 13.27 4.65
C TRP A 172 6.22 13.62 3.54
#